data_0f9d55f013d5ee364ccfe16bf7357308
#
_entry.id   0f9d55f013d5ee364ccfe16bf7357308
#
_cell.length_a   1.000
_cell.length_b   1.000
_cell.length_c   1.000
_cell.angle_alpha   90.00
_cell.angle_beta   90.00
_cell.angle_gamma   90.00
#
_symmetry.space_group_name_H-M   'P 1'
#
loop_
_entity.id
_entity.type
_entity.pdbx_description
1 polymer ?
#
loop_
_entity_poly.entity_id
_entity_poly.type
_entity_poly.pdbx_seq_one_letter_code
_entity_poly.pdbx_strand_id
1 'polypeptide(L)'
;MTAEFDHLAPECREDAALPAPERIHRIQAERWISYPRAQTVLDRFEELLHYPQRDRMPWVLLHAATGMGKTKILRKFRRDHPATFDPGAGVQRMRVVAMQMPPEPDEKSFYAQLLSSVEAPVRASMNVHQMRYIVRDLLGYIGARLLIIDEVHTLLASTYRQQRILLNTLRYLANELRIPMVCAGTAEAKTALITDQQLADRFEEFELPAWQNDESFLRLIASFQTVFPLRRSSDLTSPACRRLLLDRTDGVTVRIVRLLETLAIDAVRSGKEKIDRDSLETLRVPPPLLSMGHAVEKALS
;
A
#
# COMPACT_ATOMS: atom_id res chain seq x y z
N MET A 1 -16.08 23.75 -29.27
CA MET A 1 -16.23 22.33 -29.01
C MET A 1 -16.43 22.17 -27.51
N THR A 2 -17.66 21.99 -27.04
CA THR A 2 -17.94 21.61 -25.64
C THR A 2 -17.29 20.27 -25.44
N ALA A 3 -16.34 20.17 -24.50
CA ALA A 3 -15.65 18.91 -24.26
C ALA A 3 -16.67 17.91 -23.72
N GLU A 4 -16.92 16.87 -24.50
CA GLU A 4 -17.76 15.77 -24.08
C GLU A 4 -17.13 15.15 -22.82
N PHE A 5 -17.91 14.98 -21.73
CA PHE A 5 -17.45 14.42 -20.44
C PHE A 5 -16.53 15.32 -19.59
N ASP A 6 -16.80 16.63 -19.51
CA ASP A 6 -16.01 17.59 -18.71
C ASP A 6 -15.93 17.28 -17.21
N HIS A 7 -16.83 16.45 -16.68
CA HIS A 7 -16.82 15.99 -15.29
C HIS A 7 -15.74 14.94 -15.01
N LEU A 8 -15.12 14.38 -16.05
CA LEU A 8 -14.05 13.40 -15.93
C LEU A 8 -12.67 14.04 -16.02
N ALA A 9 -11.69 13.42 -15.35
CA ALA A 9 -10.30 13.76 -15.53
C ALA A 9 -9.89 13.61 -17.01
N PRO A 10 -9.02 14.50 -17.55
CA PRO A 10 -8.69 14.52 -18.98
C PRO A 10 -8.30 13.15 -19.54
N GLU A 11 -7.51 12.39 -18.79
CA GLU A 11 -7.04 11.05 -19.15
C GLU A 11 -8.11 9.96 -19.14
N CYS A 12 -9.29 10.24 -18.54
CA CYS A 12 -10.42 9.29 -18.45
C CYS A 12 -11.56 9.60 -19.41
N ARG A 13 -11.51 10.74 -20.14
CA ARG A 13 -12.59 11.17 -21.04
C ARG A 13 -12.74 10.25 -22.24
N GLU A 14 -11.63 9.83 -22.84
CA GLU A 14 -11.64 8.90 -23.96
C GLU A 14 -12.22 7.54 -23.55
N ASP A 15 -11.94 7.09 -22.32
CA ASP A 15 -12.48 5.84 -21.79
C ASP A 15 -14.03 5.86 -21.72
N ALA A 16 -14.67 7.01 -21.49
CA ALA A 16 -16.13 7.12 -21.42
C ALA A 16 -16.83 6.93 -22.77
N ALA A 17 -16.12 7.17 -23.88
CA ALA A 17 -16.63 6.93 -25.24
C ALA A 17 -16.61 5.44 -25.63
N LEU A 18 -15.81 4.60 -24.94
CA LEU A 18 -15.66 3.18 -25.23
C LEU A 18 -16.96 2.37 -25.05
N PRO A 19 -17.08 1.20 -25.68
CA PRO A 19 -18.15 0.24 -25.42
C PRO A 19 -18.20 -0.21 -23.95
N ALA A 20 -19.37 -0.62 -23.48
CA ALA A 20 -19.59 -1.02 -22.10
C ALA A 20 -18.58 -2.08 -21.56
N PRO A 21 -18.23 -3.16 -22.28
CA PRO A 21 -17.27 -4.15 -21.79
C PRO A 21 -15.88 -3.55 -21.53
N GLU A 22 -15.43 -2.67 -22.42
CA GLU A 22 -14.12 -2.02 -22.28
C GLU A 22 -14.10 -1.04 -21.10
N ARG A 23 -15.18 -0.25 -20.93
CA ARG A 23 -15.33 0.64 -19.77
C ARG A 23 -15.35 -0.13 -18.45
N ILE A 24 -16.05 -1.28 -18.41
CA ILE A 24 -16.05 -2.15 -17.24
C ILE A 24 -14.64 -2.66 -16.94
N HIS A 25 -13.89 -3.07 -17.96
CA HIS A 25 -12.49 -3.46 -17.79
C HIS A 25 -11.64 -2.30 -17.25
N ARG A 26 -11.85 -1.08 -17.74
CA ARG A 26 -11.19 0.13 -17.22
C ARG A 26 -11.56 0.40 -15.76
N ILE A 27 -12.82 0.24 -15.36
CA ILE A 27 -13.25 0.40 -13.95
C ILE A 27 -12.52 -0.61 -13.04
N GLN A 28 -12.37 -1.85 -13.49
CA GLN A 28 -11.72 -2.93 -12.74
C GLN A 28 -10.19 -2.87 -12.75
N ALA A 29 -9.60 -2.09 -13.67
CA ALA A 29 -8.15 -1.97 -13.76
C ALA A 29 -7.55 -1.35 -12.49
N GLU A 30 -6.41 -1.87 -12.06
CA GLU A 30 -5.70 -1.34 -10.91
C GLU A 30 -5.24 0.09 -11.19
N ARG A 31 -5.61 1.02 -10.30
CA ARG A 31 -5.22 2.44 -10.42
C ARG A 31 -4.75 3.00 -9.08
N TRP A 32 -3.94 4.03 -9.17
CA TRP A 32 -3.57 4.85 -8.04
C TRP A 32 -4.49 6.08 -7.97
N ILE A 33 -5.08 6.28 -6.80
CA ILE A 33 -5.82 7.51 -6.48
C ILE A 33 -5.08 8.19 -5.35
N SER A 34 -4.57 9.39 -5.62
CA SER A 34 -3.85 10.17 -4.62
C SER A 34 -4.81 10.77 -3.60
N TYR A 35 -4.39 10.78 -2.35
CA TYR A 35 -5.09 11.46 -1.26
C TYR A 35 -4.06 12.01 -0.25
N PRO A 36 -4.42 13.06 0.52
CA PRO A 36 -3.45 13.81 1.31
C PRO A 36 -2.58 12.95 2.24
N ARG A 37 -3.19 12.01 2.99
CA ARG A 37 -2.45 11.14 3.92
C ARG A 37 -1.44 10.24 3.20
N ALA A 38 -1.82 9.67 2.05
CA ALA A 38 -0.89 8.87 1.27
C ALA A 38 0.24 9.73 0.70
N GLN A 39 -0.06 10.95 0.29
CA GLN A 39 0.95 11.87 -0.20
C GLN A 39 1.96 12.23 0.90
N THR A 40 1.50 12.54 2.12
CA THR A 40 2.40 12.78 3.27
C THR A 40 3.36 11.61 3.51
N VAL A 41 2.87 10.36 3.40
CA VAL A 41 3.72 9.16 3.55
C VAL A 41 4.72 9.06 2.40
N LEU A 42 4.28 9.29 1.16
CA LEU A 42 5.15 9.25 -0.02
C LEU A 42 6.22 10.34 0.04
N ASP A 43 5.87 11.55 0.44
CA ASP A 43 6.81 12.66 0.62
C ASP A 43 7.88 12.30 1.65
N ARG A 44 7.48 11.66 2.76
CA ARG A 44 8.44 11.18 3.76
C ARG A 44 9.36 10.09 3.22
N PHE A 45 8.85 9.16 2.41
CA PHE A 45 9.69 8.14 1.76
C PHE A 45 10.69 8.78 0.78
N GLU A 46 10.29 9.84 0.08
CA GLU A 46 11.17 10.61 -0.80
C GLU A 46 12.30 11.29 -0.02
N GLU A 47 11.98 11.91 1.12
CA GLU A 47 12.98 12.47 2.02
C GLU A 47 13.95 11.40 2.51
N LEU A 48 13.45 10.21 2.90
CA LEU A 48 14.29 9.09 3.32
C LEU A 48 15.22 8.60 2.19
N LEU A 49 14.71 8.50 0.96
CA LEU A 49 15.51 8.07 -0.20
C LEU A 49 16.71 8.98 -0.46
N HIS A 50 16.57 10.27 -0.13
CA HIS A 50 17.61 11.30 -0.28
C HIS A 50 18.33 11.62 1.03
N TYR A 51 18.00 10.92 2.11
CA TYR A 51 18.60 11.18 3.42
C TYR A 51 20.12 11.00 3.40
N PRO A 52 20.90 11.94 3.99
CA PRO A 52 22.36 11.79 4.06
C PRO A 52 22.72 10.60 4.94
N GLN A 53 23.76 9.85 4.53
CA GLN A 53 24.21 8.69 5.30
C GLN A 53 24.74 9.12 6.68
N ARG A 54 24.23 8.46 7.71
CA ARG A 54 24.64 8.63 9.13
C ARG A 54 24.75 7.27 9.80
N ASP A 55 25.38 7.22 10.96
CA ASP A 55 25.49 5.98 11.74
C ASP A 55 24.14 5.47 12.25
N ARG A 56 23.22 6.39 12.55
CA ARG A 56 21.82 6.06 12.90
C ARG A 56 20.89 6.60 11.84
N MET A 57 20.44 5.72 10.95
CA MET A 57 19.46 6.09 9.93
C MET A 57 18.03 6.07 10.48
N PRO A 58 17.17 7.01 10.08
CA PRO A 58 15.78 7.03 10.50
C PRO A 58 15.00 5.87 9.87
N TRP A 59 13.99 5.40 10.57
CA TRP A 59 13.09 4.34 10.11
C TRP A 59 11.65 4.85 10.17
N VAL A 60 10.81 4.33 9.29
CA VAL A 60 9.38 4.62 9.28
C VAL A 60 8.59 3.34 9.52
N LEU A 61 7.61 3.40 10.41
CA LEU A 61 6.58 2.39 10.57
C LEU A 61 5.26 2.91 9.98
N LEU A 62 4.84 2.33 8.89
CA LEU A 62 3.53 2.55 8.30
C LEU A 62 2.57 1.45 8.77
N HIS A 63 1.66 1.76 9.68
CA HIS A 63 0.72 0.75 10.16
C HIS A 63 -0.73 1.16 9.95
N ALA A 64 -1.58 0.16 9.83
CA ALA A 64 -3.02 0.33 9.67
C ALA A 64 -3.72 -1.02 9.81
N ALA A 65 -5.03 -0.99 9.99
CA ALA A 65 -5.87 -2.16 9.83
C ALA A 65 -5.73 -2.78 8.43
N THR A 66 -6.14 -4.04 8.30
CA THR A 66 -6.13 -4.73 7.00
C THR A 66 -7.05 -4.00 6.00
N GLY A 67 -6.60 -3.89 4.75
CA GLY A 67 -7.39 -3.24 3.70
C GLY A 67 -7.32 -1.71 3.65
N MET A 68 -6.47 -1.07 4.46
CA MET A 68 -6.32 0.40 4.46
C MET A 68 -5.41 0.96 3.36
N GLY A 69 -4.75 0.11 2.56
CA GLY A 69 -4.00 0.55 1.40
C GLY A 69 -2.49 0.69 1.59
N LYS A 70 -1.91 0.21 2.72
CA LYS A 70 -0.44 0.22 2.97
C LYS A 70 0.36 -0.28 1.76
N THR A 71 0.13 -1.52 1.36
CA THR A 71 0.83 -2.15 0.23
C THR A 71 0.69 -1.36 -1.08
N LYS A 72 -0.46 -0.68 -1.31
CA LYS A 72 -0.65 0.19 -2.48
C LYS A 72 0.28 1.40 -2.45
N ILE A 73 0.47 2.03 -1.29
CA ILE A 73 1.43 3.14 -1.10
C ILE A 73 2.85 2.65 -1.37
N LEU A 74 3.25 1.51 -0.80
CA LEU A 74 4.59 0.93 -1.03
C LEU A 74 4.83 0.60 -2.50
N ARG A 75 3.85 -0.02 -3.18
CA ARG A 75 3.92 -0.34 -4.61
C ARG A 75 3.97 0.91 -5.48
N LYS A 76 3.21 1.96 -5.13
CA LYS A 76 3.27 3.26 -5.82
C LYS A 76 4.68 3.84 -5.74
N PHE A 77 5.25 3.92 -4.54
CA PHE A 77 6.59 4.43 -4.34
C PHE A 77 7.65 3.63 -5.11
N ARG A 78 7.60 2.29 -5.06
CA ARG A 78 8.50 1.43 -5.83
C ARG A 78 8.36 1.62 -7.35
N ARG A 79 7.14 1.80 -7.86
CA ARG A 79 6.88 2.03 -9.29
C ARG A 79 7.42 3.37 -9.77
N ASP A 80 7.41 4.39 -8.91
CA ASP A 80 7.94 5.71 -9.22
C ASP A 80 9.48 5.73 -9.22
N HIS A 81 10.10 4.73 -8.57
CA HIS A 81 11.55 4.54 -8.49
C HIS A 81 11.98 3.20 -9.10
N PRO A 82 11.79 2.99 -10.41
CA PRO A 82 12.16 1.74 -11.05
C PRO A 82 13.67 1.54 -11.03
N ALA A 83 14.09 0.29 -11.14
CA ALA A 83 15.49 -0.02 -11.38
C ALA A 83 15.94 0.54 -12.74
N THR A 84 17.15 1.09 -12.80
CA THR A 84 17.73 1.69 -14.00
C THR A 84 19.03 0.99 -14.36
N PHE A 85 19.29 0.77 -15.65
CA PHE A 85 20.55 0.21 -16.10
C PHE A 85 21.59 1.33 -16.21
N ASP A 86 22.77 1.11 -15.62
CA ASP A 86 23.94 1.99 -15.72
C ASP A 86 24.91 1.39 -16.75
N PRO A 87 24.93 1.90 -18.01
CA PRO A 87 25.76 1.34 -19.06
C PRO A 87 27.26 1.49 -18.78
N GLY A 88 27.65 2.55 -18.05
CA GLY A 88 29.05 2.81 -17.71
C GLY A 88 29.65 1.79 -16.75
N ALA A 89 28.81 1.32 -15.81
CA ALA A 89 29.19 0.31 -14.83
C ALA A 89 28.73 -1.10 -15.20
N GLY A 90 27.91 -1.27 -16.23
CA GLY A 90 27.31 -2.56 -16.62
C GLY A 90 26.38 -3.14 -15.56
N VAL A 91 25.73 -2.30 -14.75
CA VAL A 91 24.99 -2.70 -13.55
C VAL A 91 23.57 -2.17 -13.57
N GLN A 92 22.64 -2.98 -13.10
CA GLN A 92 21.31 -2.51 -12.77
C GLN A 92 21.34 -1.80 -11.39
N ARG A 93 21.00 -0.52 -11.36
CA ARG A 93 20.86 0.28 -10.14
C ARG A 93 19.45 0.17 -9.59
N MET A 94 19.32 -0.17 -8.32
CA MET A 94 18.03 -0.31 -7.62
C MET A 94 18.09 0.47 -6.31
N ARG A 95 17.69 1.75 -6.36
CA ARG A 95 17.73 2.63 -5.18
C ARG A 95 16.70 2.24 -4.10
N VAL A 96 15.55 1.72 -4.52
CA VAL A 96 14.47 1.26 -3.64
C VAL A 96 14.36 -0.25 -3.73
N VAL A 97 14.74 -0.93 -2.67
CA VAL A 97 14.58 -2.38 -2.52
C VAL A 97 13.35 -2.63 -1.67
N ALA A 98 12.41 -3.46 -2.15
CA ALA A 98 11.18 -3.77 -1.44
C ALA A 98 10.93 -5.26 -1.37
N MET A 99 10.67 -5.76 -0.18
CA MET A 99 10.33 -7.16 0.08
C MET A 99 9.10 -7.26 0.99
N GLN A 100 8.50 -8.43 1.00
CA GLN A 100 7.52 -8.83 2.01
C GLN A 100 8.22 -9.71 3.04
N MET A 101 7.93 -9.51 4.33
CA MET A 101 8.41 -10.39 5.38
C MET A 101 7.90 -11.82 5.13
N PRO A 102 8.74 -12.85 5.24
CA PRO A 102 8.29 -14.23 5.11
C PRO A 102 7.16 -14.58 6.11
N PRO A 103 6.24 -15.51 5.77
CA PRO A 103 5.14 -15.88 6.67
C PRO A 103 5.63 -16.59 7.95
N GLU A 104 6.72 -17.33 7.87
CA GLU A 104 7.42 -17.95 9.00
C GLU A 104 8.85 -17.39 9.04
N PRO A 105 9.03 -16.17 9.60
CA PRO A 105 10.29 -15.48 9.47
C PRO A 105 11.35 -16.04 10.44
N ASP A 106 12.44 -16.50 9.85
CA ASP A 106 13.71 -16.72 10.50
C ASP A 106 14.83 -15.97 9.76
N GLU A 107 16.05 -15.98 10.28
CA GLU A 107 17.15 -15.22 9.68
C GLU A 107 17.49 -15.72 8.26
N LYS A 108 17.40 -17.03 7.99
CA LYS A 108 17.69 -17.61 6.69
C LYS A 108 16.62 -17.26 5.67
N SER A 109 15.35 -17.42 6.02
CA SER A 109 14.23 -17.07 5.15
C SER A 109 14.18 -15.58 4.84
N PHE A 110 14.52 -14.72 5.82
CA PHE A 110 14.63 -13.28 5.62
C PHE A 110 15.69 -12.93 4.57
N TYR A 111 16.93 -13.43 4.71
CA TYR A 111 17.97 -13.17 3.71
C TYR A 111 17.65 -13.77 2.35
N ALA A 112 17.05 -14.96 2.30
CA ALA A 112 16.60 -15.58 1.06
C ALA A 112 15.57 -14.71 0.33
N GLN A 113 14.57 -14.19 1.07
CA GLN A 113 13.54 -13.31 0.53
C GLN A 113 14.14 -11.98 0.05
N LEU A 114 15.10 -11.42 0.78
CA LEU A 114 15.78 -10.19 0.39
C LEU A 114 16.61 -10.37 -0.88
N LEU A 115 17.36 -11.46 -1.01
CA LEU A 115 18.08 -11.80 -2.25
C LEU A 115 17.11 -11.99 -3.42
N SER A 116 16.00 -12.72 -3.19
CA SER A 116 14.97 -12.92 -4.21
C SER A 116 14.33 -11.61 -4.68
N SER A 117 14.17 -10.64 -3.79
CA SER A 117 13.57 -9.33 -4.12
C SER A 117 14.43 -8.47 -5.06
N VAL A 118 15.72 -8.79 -5.17
CA VAL A 118 16.68 -8.16 -6.09
C VAL A 118 17.11 -9.12 -7.22
N GLU A 119 16.33 -10.17 -7.45
CA GLU A 119 16.53 -11.17 -8.50
C GLU A 119 17.88 -11.93 -8.41
N ALA A 120 18.46 -11.97 -7.19
CA ALA A 120 19.69 -12.71 -6.96
C ALA A 120 19.41 -14.21 -6.77
N PRO A 121 20.31 -15.09 -7.29
CA PRO A 121 20.13 -16.52 -7.16
C PRO A 121 20.29 -16.96 -5.69
N VAL A 122 19.33 -17.74 -5.19
CA VAL A 122 19.37 -18.36 -3.86
C VAL A 122 19.52 -19.87 -4.01
N ARG A 123 20.58 -20.45 -3.42
CA ARG A 123 20.79 -21.90 -3.40
C ARG A 123 20.43 -22.47 -2.03
N ALA A 124 19.78 -23.62 -1.98
CA ALA A 124 19.40 -24.29 -0.74
C ALA A 124 20.60 -24.59 0.19
N SER A 125 21.79 -24.82 -0.38
CA SER A 125 23.04 -25.08 0.34
C SER A 125 23.65 -23.85 1.02
N MET A 126 23.19 -22.63 0.72
CA MET A 126 23.74 -21.41 1.32
C MET A 126 23.40 -21.38 2.82
N ASN A 127 24.41 -21.08 3.63
CA ASN A 127 24.20 -20.79 5.05
C ASN A 127 23.93 -19.29 5.29
N VAL A 128 23.46 -18.95 6.48
CA VAL A 128 23.09 -17.58 6.88
C VAL A 128 24.26 -16.61 6.72
N HIS A 129 25.48 -17.02 7.09
CA HIS A 129 26.66 -16.15 6.98
C HIS A 129 26.97 -15.78 5.53
N GLN A 130 26.92 -16.76 4.64
CA GLN A 130 27.11 -16.53 3.20
C GLN A 130 26.05 -15.56 2.65
N MET A 131 24.74 -15.80 2.97
CA MET A 131 23.66 -14.92 2.54
C MET A 131 23.84 -13.49 3.06
N ARG A 132 24.26 -13.32 4.31
CA ARG A 132 24.50 -12.01 4.92
C ARG A 132 25.56 -11.22 4.16
N TYR A 133 26.70 -11.83 3.82
CA TYR A 133 27.74 -11.18 3.04
C TYR A 133 27.25 -10.83 1.63
N ILE A 134 26.58 -11.77 0.96
CA ILE A 134 26.04 -11.54 -0.38
C ILE A 134 25.04 -10.38 -0.38
N VAL A 135 24.11 -10.35 0.58
CA VAL A 135 23.13 -9.26 0.71
C VAL A 135 23.81 -7.92 0.89
N ARG A 136 24.78 -7.83 1.84
CA ARG A 136 25.50 -6.58 2.08
C ARG A 136 26.20 -6.08 0.82
N ASP A 137 26.98 -6.94 0.19
CA ASP A 137 27.78 -6.57 -0.97
C ASP A 137 26.89 -6.25 -2.18
N LEU A 138 25.84 -7.05 -2.41
CA LEU A 138 24.91 -6.84 -3.51
C LEU A 138 24.09 -5.56 -3.36
N LEU A 139 23.53 -5.30 -2.18
CA LEU A 139 22.76 -4.07 -1.95
C LEU A 139 23.64 -2.82 -2.08
N GLY A 140 24.90 -2.89 -1.65
CA GLY A 140 25.89 -1.85 -1.91
C GLY A 140 26.17 -1.68 -3.41
N TYR A 141 26.37 -2.78 -4.12
CA TYR A 141 26.69 -2.80 -5.55
C TYR A 141 25.56 -2.24 -6.44
N ILE A 142 24.30 -2.61 -6.17
CA ILE A 142 23.14 -2.08 -6.89
C ILE A 142 22.78 -0.65 -6.48
N GLY A 143 23.45 -0.09 -5.47
CA GLY A 143 23.21 1.27 -4.99
C GLY A 143 21.92 1.45 -4.22
N ALA A 144 21.53 0.46 -3.41
CA ALA A 144 20.33 0.55 -2.55
C ALA A 144 20.44 1.74 -1.59
N ARG A 145 19.35 2.52 -1.50
CA ARG A 145 19.24 3.74 -0.67
C ARG A 145 18.09 3.70 0.31
N LEU A 146 17.11 2.82 0.08
CA LEU A 146 15.95 2.62 0.93
C LEU A 146 15.55 1.14 0.89
N LEU A 147 15.33 0.54 2.07
CA LEU A 147 14.78 -0.80 2.20
C LEU A 147 13.34 -0.73 2.72
N ILE A 148 12.41 -1.30 1.97
CA ILE A 148 10.98 -1.40 2.33
C ILE A 148 10.68 -2.85 2.69
N ILE A 149 10.05 -3.06 3.85
CA ILE A 149 9.64 -4.38 4.34
C ILE A 149 8.15 -4.32 4.66
N ASP A 150 7.34 -4.99 3.83
CA ASP A 150 5.90 -5.11 4.08
C ASP A 150 5.59 -6.31 4.97
N GLU A 151 4.41 -6.31 5.60
CA GLU A 151 3.88 -7.38 6.46
C GLU A 151 4.77 -7.69 7.70
N VAL A 152 5.41 -6.66 8.27
CA VAL A 152 6.35 -6.82 9.42
C VAL A 152 5.67 -7.47 10.64
N HIS A 153 4.35 -7.39 10.75
CA HIS A 153 3.59 -8.04 11.82
C HIS A 153 3.74 -9.57 11.84
N THR A 154 4.13 -10.20 10.71
CA THR A 154 4.42 -11.65 10.69
C THR A 154 5.58 -12.05 11.61
N LEU A 155 6.41 -11.10 12.05
CA LEU A 155 7.39 -11.33 13.12
C LEU A 155 6.76 -11.97 14.36
N LEU A 156 5.50 -11.63 14.69
CA LEU A 156 4.77 -12.16 15.84
C LEU A 156 4.40 -13.65 15.69
N ALA A 157 4.39 -14.18 14.46
CA ALA A 157 4.20 -15.61 14.23
C ALA A 157 5.41 -16.47 14.61
N SER A 158 6.58 -15.82 14.82
CA SER A 158 7.81 -16.50 15.23
C SER A 158 7.93 -16.59 16.75
N THR A 159 8.79 -17.51 17.21
CA THR A 159 9.15 -17.57 18.64
C THR A 159 9.85 -16.28 19.09
N TYR A 160 9.75 -15.92 20.36
CA TYR A 160 10.39 -14.72 20.92
C TYR A 160 11.89 -14.65 20.61
N ARG A 161 12.59 -15.80 20.64
CA ARG A 161 14.00 -15.89 20.28
C ARG A 161 14.24 -15.50 18.82
N GLN A 162 13.42 -16.01 17.89
CA GLN A 162 13.51 -15.69 16.46
C GLN A 162 13.20 -14.22 16.19
N GLN A 163 12.19 -13.66 16.85
CA GLN A 163 11.88 -12.23 16.76
C GLN A 163 13.10 -11.37 17.12
N ARG A 164 13.75 -11.67 18.25
CA ARG A 164 14.96 -10.93 18.67
C ARG A 164 16.12 -11.07 17.67
N ILE A 165 16.32 -12.26 17.10
CA ILE A 165 17.34 -12.47 16.07
C ILE A 165 17.04 -11.60 14.85
N LEU A 166 15.80 -11.59 14.38
CA LEU A 166 15.39 -10.80 13.21
C LEU A 166 15.47 -9.29 13.47
N LEU A 167 15.04 -8.80 14.63
CA LEU A 167 15.20 -7.39 14.99
C LEU A 167 16.69 -6.98 15.01
N ASN A 168 17.58 -7.84 15.54
CA ASN A 168 19.02 -7.64 15.48
C ASN A 168 19.55 -7.68 14.04
N THR A 169 19.01 -8.54 13.17
CA THR A 169 19.35 -8.63 11.75
C THR A 169 19.00 -7.35 11.02
N LEU A 170 17.79 -6.81 11.24
CA LEU A 170 17.37 -5.52 10.67
C LEU A 170 18.30 -4.39 11.12
N ARG A 171 18.60 -4.34 12.42
CA ARG A 171 19.52 -3.34 12.97
C ARG A 171 20.93 -3.46 12.38
N TYR A 172 21.45 -4.68 12.26
CA TYR A 172 22.75 -4.94 11.64
C TYR A 172 22.77 -4.44 10.20
N LEU A 173 21.78 -4.82 9.38
CA LEU A 173 21.71 -4.38 7.98
C LEU A 173 21.63 -2.85 7.83
N ALA A 174 20.80 -2.20 8.65
CA ALA A 174 20.68 -0.75 8.60
C ALA A 174 21.99 -0.03 8.96
N ASN A 175 22.74 -0.56 9.93
CA ASN A 175 24.01 0.02 10.32
C ASN A 175 25.12 -0.23 9.27
N GLU A 176 25.20 -1.44 8.72
CA GLU A 176 26.18 -1.80 7.70
C GLU A 176 25.97 -1.04 6.38
N LEU A 177 24.74 -0.99 5.91
CA LEU A 177 24.39 -0.33 4.65
C LEU A 177 24.21 1.18 4.79
N ARG A 178 23.98 1.67 6.03
CA ARG A 178 23.65 3.07 6.31
C ARG A 178 22.50 3.59 5.46
N ILE A 179 21.44 2.79 5.36
CA ILE A 179 20.22 3.14 4.63
C ILE A 179 19.02 3.18 5.59
N PRO A 180 18.04 4.06 5.34
CA PRO A 180 16.80 4.06 6.08
C PRO A 180 15.94 2.85 5.73
N MET A 181 15.01 2.53 6.62
CA MET A 181 14.06 1.44 6.44
C MET A 181 12.63 1.94 6.58
N VAL A 182 11.75 1.39 5.75
CA VAL A 182 10.30 1.51 5.86
C VAL A 182 9.74 0.14 6.19
N CYS A 183 9.13 0.02 7.36
CA CYS A 183 8.41 -1.17 7.80
C CYS A 183 6.90 -0.91 7.67
N ALA A 184 6.16 -1.83 7.07
CA ALA A 184 4.71 -1.73 7.00
C ALA A 184 4.04 -2.98 7.58
N GLY A 185 2.89 -2.79 8.25
CA GLY A 185 2.17 -3.89 8.88
C GLY A 185 0.85 -3.46 9.51
N THR A 186 0.24 -4.36 10.26
CA THR A 186 -0.93 -4.07 11.08
C THR A 186 -0.53 -3.35 12.37
N ALA A 187 -1.48 -2.98 13.22
CA ALA A 187 -1.19 -2.35 14.51
C ALA A 187 -0.30 -3.24 15.41
N GLU A 188 -0.40 -4.58 15.27
CA GLU A 188 0.43 -5.53 15.98
C GLU A 188 1.93 -5.40 15.62
N ALA A 189 2.26 -4.91 14.41
CA ALA A 189 3.64 -4.64 14.03
C ALA A 189 4.32 -3.66 15.00
N LYS A 190 3.59 -2.64 15.46
CA LYS A 190 4.08 -1.71 16.49
C LYS A 190 4.45 -2.45 17.77
N THR A 191 3.58 -3.36 18.24
CA THR A 191 3.83 -4.17 19.43
C THR A 191 5.10 -5.01 19.29
N ALA A 192 5.34 -5.61 18.11
CA ALA A 192 6.56 -6.37 17.86
C ALA A 192 7.83 -5.50 17.91
N LEU A 193 7.78 -4.33 17.33
CA LEU A 193 8.93 -3.44 17.17
C LEU A 193 9.32 -2.72 18.48
N ILE A 194 8.35 -2.35 19.33
CA ILE A 194 8.62 -1.67 20.62
C ILE A 194 9.24 -2.60 21.67
N THR A 195 9.29 -3.91 21.43
CA THR A 195 10.00 -4.86 22.33
C THR A 195 11.51 -4.61 22.39
N ASP A 196 12.07 -3.96 21.34
CA ASP A 196 13.46 -3.49 21.32
C ASP A 196 13.50 -1.96 21.37
N GLN A 197 13.78 -1.39 22.53
CA GLN A 197 13.78 0.06 22.73
C GLN A 197 14.80 0.79 21.84
N GLN A 198 15.94 0.17 21.50
CA GLN A 198 16.93 0.77 20.60
C GLN A 198 16.44 0.88 19.15
N LEU A 199 15.51 0.00 18.77
CA LEU A 199 14.82 0.10 17.47
C LEU A 199 13.65 1.08 17.54
N ALA A 200 12.86 1.02 18.61
CA ALA A 200 11.70 1.89 18.82
C ALA A 200 12.08 3.38 18.67
N ASP A 201 13.23 3.78 19.23
CA ASP A 201 13.74 5.15 19.15
C ASP A 201 14.16 5.61 17.73
N ARG A 202 14.19 4.71 16.76
CA ARG A 202 14.51 5.03 15.36
C ARG A 202 13.27 5.21 14.50
N PHE A 203 12.12 4.71 14.96
CA PHE A 203 10.91 4.71 14.17
C PHE A 203 10.12 6.02 14.29
N GLU A 204 9.79 6.57 13.15
CA GLU A 204 8.71 7.54 13.00
C GLU A 204 7.44 6.78 12.61
N GLU A 205 6.35 7.06 13.32
CA GLU A 205 5.09 6.35 13.18
C GLU A 205 4.15 7.07 12.22
N PHE A 206 3.63 6.36 11.21
CA PHE A 206 2.57 6.79 10.33
C PHE A 206 1.41 5.82 10.40
N GLU A 207 0.27 6.31 10.85
CA GLU A 207 -0.96 5.54 10.91
C GLU A 207 -1.88 5.90 9.73
N LEU A 208 -2.50 4.89 9.12
CA LEU A 208 -3.63 5.07 8.21
C LEU A 208 -4.91 4.64 8.94
N PRO A 209 -5.59 5.55 9.64
CA PRO A 209 -6.84 5.24 10.32
C PRO A 209 -7.97 5.02 9.33
N ALA A 210 -9.04 4.38 9.78
CA ALA A 210 -10.27 4.28 9.01
C ALA A 210 -10.77 5.66 8.57
N TRP A 211 -11.34 5.73 7.37
CA TRP A 211 -11.90 6.96 6.84
C TRP A 211 -13.04 7.46 7.69
N GLN A 212 -13.04 8.76 7.89
CA GLN A 212 -14.08 9.49 8.59
C GLN A 212 -14.69 10.53 7.65
N ASN A 213 -15.85 11.11 8.01
CA ASN A 213 -16.49 12.12 7.18
C ASN A 213 -15.78 13.48 7.31
N ASP A 214 -14.54 13.52 6.85
CA ASP A 214 -13.65 14.68 6.85
C ASP A 214 -13.33 15.15 5.42
N GLU A 215 -12.55 16.22 5.32
CA GLU A 215 -12.08 16.81 4.05
C GLU A 215 -11.24 15.81 3.23
N SER A 216 -10.43 14.98 3.88
CA SER A 216 -9.60 13.98 3.20
C SER A 216 -10.46 12.92 2.52
N PHE A 217 -11.55 12.50 3.17
CA PHE A 217 -12.50 11.58 2.57
C PHE A 217 -13.28 12.23 1.42
N LEU A 218 -13.69 13.49 1.59
CA LEU A 218 -14.33 14.24 0.51
C LEU A 218 -13.43 14.27 -0.74
N ARG A 219 -12.15 14.57 -0.59
CA ARG A 219 -11.19 14.61 -1.70
C ARG A 219 -11.00 13.23 -2.36
N LEU A 220 -10.92 12.17 -1.55
CA LEU A 220 -10.85 10.80 -2.06
C LEU A 220 -12.08 10.48 -2.94
N ILE A 221 -13.28 10.75 -2.45
CA ILE A 221 -14.52 10.47 -3.17
C ILE A 221 -14.66 11.33 -4.42
N ALA A 222 -14.28 12.60 -4.37
CA ALA A 222 -14.22 13.48 -5.53
C ALA A 222 -13.29 12.93 -6.62
N SER A 223 -12.12 12.40 -6.22
CA SER A 223 -11.20 11.75 -7.18
C SER A 223 -11.85 10.52 -7.85
N PHE A 224 -12.58 9.70 -7.12
CA PHE A 224 -13.30 8.56 -7.71
C PHE A 224 -14.36 9.01 -8.74
N GLN A 225 -15.06 10.12 -8.50
CA GLN A 225 -16.03 10.66 -9.46
C GLN A 225 -15.39 11.02 -10.80
N THR A 226 -14.16 11.49 -10.80
CA THR A 226 -13.47 11.95 -12.00
C THR A 226 -12.78 10.83 -12.78
N VAL A 227 -12.52 9.68 -12.15
CA VAL A 227 -11.74 8.60 -12.79
C VAL A 227 -12.59 7.43 -13.30
N PHE A 228 -13.83 7.29 -12.83
CA PHE A 228 -14.72 6.28 -13.40
C PHE A 228 -15.34 6.78 -14.71
N PRO A 229 -15.18 6.03 -15.81
CA PRO A 229 -15.62 6.45 -17.14
C PRO A 229 -17.14 6.32 -17.31
N LEU A 230 -17.90 7.02 -16.48
CA LEU A 230 -19.35 7.15 -16.55
C LEU A 230 -19.73 8.36 -17.39
N ARG A 231 -20.74 8.25 -18.22
CA ARG A 231 -21.14 9.28 -19.18
C ARG A 231 -21.89 10.45 -18.57
N ARG A 232 -22.33 10.31 -17.31
CA ARG A 232 -23.05 11.36 -16.56
C ARG A 232 -22.32 11.63 -15.25
N SER A 233 -22.39 12.86 -14.80
CA SER A 233 -21.81 13.25 -13.50
C SER A 233 -22.51 12.50 -12.35
N SER A 234 -21.71 11.91 -11.47
CA SER A 234 -22.15 11.25 -10.24
C SER A 234 -22.26 12.25 -9.08
N ASP A 235 -23.13 11.96 -8.10
CA ASP A 235 -23.22 12.74 -6.84
C ASP A 235 -22.76 11.87 -5.67
N LEU A 236 -21.44 11.70 -5.52
CA LEU A 236 -20.84 10.95 -4.41
C LEU A 236 -20.35 11.86 -3.28
N THR A 237 -20.15 13.13 -3.55
CA THR A 237 -19.58 14.10 -2.60
C THR A 237 -20.61 14.73 -1.65
N SER A 238 -21.90 14.54 -1.90
CA SER A 238 -22.95 15.03 -1.00
C SER A 238 -22.83 14.41 0.39
N PRO A 239 -23.17 15.14 1.48
CA PRO A 239 -23.08 14.65 2.85
C PRO A 239 -23.84 13.33 3.08
N ALA A 240 -24.97 13.14 2.40
CA ALA A 240 -25.79 11.93 2.49
C ALA A 240 -25.05 10.72 1.87
N CYS A 241 -24.50 10.87 0.65
CA CYS A 241 -23.75 9.80 -0.01
C CYS A 241 -22.48 9.42 0.76
N ARG A 242 -21.75 10.40 1.29
CA ARG A 242 -20.55 10.13 2.09
C ARG A 242 -20.86 9.35 3.37
N ARG A 243 -21.96 9.67 4.08
CA ARG A 243 -22.39 8.89 5.25
C ARG A 243 -22.73 7.46 4.87
N LEU A 244 -23.55 7.26 3.83
CA LEU A 244 -23.91 5.92 3.35
C LEU A 244 -22.68 5.09 2.94
N LEU A 245 -21.68 5.71 2.29
CA LEU A 245 -20.42 5.04 1.94
C LEU A 245 -19.69 4.58 3.20
N LEU A 246 -19.54 5.43 4.19
CA LEU A 246 -18.86 5.10 5.45
C LEU A 246 -19.62 4.03 6.24
N ASP A 247 -20.94 4.17 6.38
CA ASP A 247 -21.79 3.20 7.09
C ASP A 247 -21.74 1.79 6.46
N ARG A 248 -21.61 1.72 5.12
CA ARG A 248 -21.55 0.45 4.38
C ARG A 248 -20.15 -0.18 4.34
N THR A 249 -19.10 0.58 4.62
CA THR A 249 -17.72 0.16 4.42
C THR A 249 -16.87 0.22 5.69
N ASP A 250 -17.44 0.67 6.81
CA ASP A 250 -16.72 0.93 8.07
C ASP A 250 -15.48 1.83 7.86
N GLY A 251 -15.48 2.66 6.83
CA GLY A 251 -14.34 3.50 6.46
C GLY A 251 -13.10 2.73 6.00
N VAL A 252 -13.24 1.46 5.61
CA VAL A 252 -12.11 0.63 5.14
C VAL A 252 -11.87 0.84 3.65
N THR A 253 -10.68 1.27 3.26
CA THR A 253 -10.33 1.66 1.88
C THR A 253 -10.70 0.60 0.84
N VAL A 254 -10.32 -0.66 1.06
CA VAL A 254 -10.62 -1.74 0.10
C VAL A 254 -12.12 -1.98 -0.07
N ARG A 255 -12.91 -1.78 0.99
CA ARG A 255 -14.38 -1.91 0.93
C ARG A 255 -15.00 -0.75 0.17
N ILE A 256 -14.49 0.49 0.38
CA ILE A 256 -14.92 1.69 -0.35
C ILE A 256 -14.66 1.51 -1.84
N VAL A 257 -13.44 1.12 -2.22
CA VAL A 257 -13.07 0.87 -3.62
C VAL A 257 -13.99 -0.17 -4.26
N ARG A 258 -14.15 -1.33 -3.61
CA ARG A 258 -14.99 -2.42 -4.09
C ARG A 258 -16.45 -2.00 -4.28
N LEU A 259 -17.00 -1.25 -3.32
CA LEU A 259 -18.37 -0.73 -3.40
C LEU A 259 -18.52 0.23 -4.57
N LEU A 260 -17.61 1.19 -4.73
CA LEU A 260 -17.65 2.18 -5.81
C LEU A 260 -17.43 1.53 -7.19
N GLU A 261 -16.52 0.57 -7.33
CA GLU A 261 -16.34 -0.20 -8.56
C GLU A 261 -17.61 -0.97 -8.94
N THR A 262 -18.24 -1.63 -7.97
CA THR A 262 -19.49 -2.39 -8.20
C THR A 262 -20.62 -1.46 -8.65
N LEU A 263 -20.77 -0.30 -8.02
CA LEU A 263 -21.75 0.72 -8.38
C LEU A 263 -21.49 1.28 -9.78
N ALA A 264 -20.24 1.55 -10.12
CA ALA A 264 -19.86 2.05 -11.44
C ALA A 264 -20.16 1.02 -12.55
N ILE A 265 -19.86 -0.26 -12.29
CA ILE A 265 -20.16 -1.35 -13.22
C ILE A 265 -21.68 -1.50 -13.42
N ASP A 266 -22.46 -1.43 -12.35
CA ASP A 266 -23.92 -1.48 -12.42
C ASP A 266 -24.48 -0.28 -13.20
N ALA A 267 -23.96 0.92 -12.98
CA ALA A 267 -24.34 2.12 -13.71
C ALA A 267 -24.07 2.03 -15.22
N VAL A 268 -22.97 1.36 -15.63
CA VAL A 268 -22.68 1.07 -17.03
C VAL A 268 -23.64 0.04 -17.59
N ARG A 269 -23.90 -1.07 -16.87
CA ARG A 269 -24.76 -2.17 -17.33
C ARG A 269 -26.23 -1.78 -17.43
N SER A 270 -26.73 -1.01 -16.47
CA SER A 270 -28.12 -0.53 -16.45
C SER A 270 -28.37 0.63 -17.42
N GLY A 271 -27.31 1.27 -17.96
CA GLY A 271 -27.43 2.49 -18.75
C GLY A 271 -27.75 3.74 -17.94
N LYS A 272 -27.75 3.67 -16.60
CA LYS A 272 -27.95 4.83 -15.72
C LYS A 272 -26.80 5.85 -15.84
N GLU A 273 -25.59 5.35 -16.10
CA GLU A 273 -24.37 6.10 -16.40
C GLU A 273 -23.94 7.11 -15.32
N LYS A 274 -24.40 6.95 -14.11
CA LYS A 274 -24.03 7.74 -12.92
C LYS A 274 -24.24 6.96 -11.65
N ILE A 275 -23.52 7.33 -10.60
CA ILE A 275 -23.76 6.85 -9.24
C ILE A 275 -24.40 7.99 -8.44
N ASP A 276 -25.52 7.72 -7.79
CA ASP A 276 -26.24 8.63 -6.94
C ASP A 276 -26.66 7.93 -5.63
N ARG A 277 -27.39 8.66 -4.78
CA ARG A 277 -27.84 8.16 -3.49
C ARG A 277 -28.71 6.89 -3.64
N ASP A 278 -29.64 6.87 -4.59
CA ASP A 278 -30.50 5.72 -4.86
C ASP A 278 -29.66 4.48 -5.20
N SER A 279 -28.63 4.63 -6.05
CA SER A 279 -27.69 3.56 -6.35
C SER A 279 -26.99 3.01 -5.09
N LEU A 280 -26.61 3.91 -4.17
CA LEU A 280 -26.00 3.53 -2.89
C LEU A 280 -26.98 2.82 -1.95
N GLU A 281 -28.25 3.16 -1.94
CA GLU A 281 -29.27 2.56 -1.07
C GLU A 281 -29.74 1.20 -1.59
N THR A 282 -29.92 1.06 -2.90
CA THR A 282 -30.57 -0.10 -3.52
C THR A 282 -29.64 -1.23 -3.89
N LEU A 283 -28.39 -0.94 -4.34
CA LEU A 283 -27.47 -1.98 -4.78
C LEU A 283 -26.96 -2.83 -3.60
N ARG A 284 -27.26 -4.12 -3.67
CA ARG A 284 -26.73 -5.11 -2.71
C ARG A 284 -25.38 -5.62 -3.18
N VAL A 285 -24.32 -5.22 -2.48
CA VAL A 285 -22.97 -5.78 -2.65
C VAL A 285 -22.77 -6.85 -1.58
N PRO A 286 -22.35 -8.08 -1.96
CA PRO A 286 -22.05 -9.11 -0.96
C PRO A 286 -21.01 -8.59 0.05
N PRO A 287 -21.30 -8.64 1.36
CA PRO A 287 -20.35 -8.19 2.37
C PRO A 287 -19.10 -9.08 2.37
N PRO A 288 -17.93 -8.56 2.75
CA PRO A 288 -16.76 -9.40 3.03
C PRO A 288 -17.05 -10.37 4.17
N LEU A 289 -16.44 -11.56 4.16
CA LEU A 289 -16.64 -12.58 5.22
C LEU A 289 -16.45 -12.05 6.65
N LEU A 290 -15.50 -11.13 6.85
CA LEU A 290 -15.23 -10.52 8.15
C LEU A 290 -16.34 -9.57 8.65
N SER A 291 -17.14 -8.99 7.75
CA SER A 291 -18.25 -8.12 8.16
C SER A 291 -19.49 -8.90 8.63
N MET A 292 -19.55 -10.21 8.31
CA MET A 292 -20.61 -11.06 8.86
C MET A 292 -20.43 -11.30 10.36
N GLY A 293 -19.19 -11.37 10.88
CA GLY A 293 -18.91 -11.48 12.31
C GLY A 293 -19.38 -10.24 13.10
N HIS A 294 -19.11 -9.05 12.60
CA HIS A 294 -19.55 -7.79 13.22
C HIS A 294 -21.08 -7.57 13.14
N ALA A 295 -21.73 -8.09 12.09
CA ALA A 295 -23.18 -8.05 11.98
C ALA A 295 -23.87 -8.97 13.02
N VAL A 296 -23.25 -10.09 13.35
CA VAL A 296 -23.73 -11.02 14.39
C VAL A 296 -23.54 -10.44 15.79
N GLU A 297 -22.41 -9.79 16.08
CA GLU A 297 -22.18 -9.10 17.34
C GLU A 297 -23.14 -7.92 17.57
N LYS A 298 -23.40 -7.12 16.52
CA LYS A 298 -24.41 -6.03 16.57
C LYS A 298 -25.85 -6.53 16.66
N ALA A 299 -26.14 -7.75 16.22
CA ALA A 299 -27.47 -8.34 16.33
C ALA A 299 -27.70 -9.06 17.67
N LEU A 300 -26.63 -9.34 18.41
CA LEU A 300 -26.64 -10.00 19.73
C LEU A 300 -26.45 -9.00 20.90
N SER A 301 -26.14 -7.73 20.62
CA SER A 301 -26.06 -6.61 21.55
C SER A 301 -27.33 -5.74 21.44
#